data_f1db491d00a299a6763ab0fbe9a7cd94
#
_entry.id   f1db491d00a299a6763ab0fbe9a7cd94
#
_cell.length_a   1.000
_cell.length_b   1.000
_cell.length_c   1.000
_cell.angle_alpha   90.00
_cell.angle_beta   90.00
_cell.angle_gamma   90.00
#
_symmetry.space_group_name_H-M   'P 1'
#
loop_
_entity.id
_entity.type
_entity.pdbx_description
1 polymer ?
#
loop_
_entity_poly.entity_id
_entity_poly.type
_entity_poly.pdbx_seq_one_letter_code
_entity_poly.pdbx_strand_id
1 'polypeptide(L)'
;MKRSIPKSKHQNRAFGFIAVASALLVALFATAALGDAIDDSLPANSPAAVKASARQAVQSGLELQSVIKLTRAMQQNKFNEQQIQLAHALIIEAKNSSMPVQPLMNKAFEGMAKSVPPSRIVNAMETVQSRNAFAFQRAAKLSNDKSRTQNLGRTLAAGLAAGLSETDADKITEMAQQRAGSMNSDQAYSLALESYQTARDVSRLGVSSQAVTGMVIQALNKGFNPEDMRALRSAFMMQAQHAEPQNLARGYAAAIQEGKGFHGGSGAAGGQSGSPGSGGPGVGGGGSGSGGSGAGSGGSGSGGSGAGSGGSGSGGSGSGSGGSGSSGGAGSGGSGSGSGGSGGPGPGGGGGGGNP
;
A
#
# COMPACT_ATOMS: atom_id res chain seq x y z
N MET A 1 -78.09 8.76 7.33
CA MET A 1 -77.45 8.44 6.06
C MET A 1 -76.66 9.63 5.57
N LYS A 2 -75.31 9.58 5.72
CA LYS A 2 -74.40 10.60 5.19
C LYS A 2 -73.57 9.94 4.10
N ARG A 3 -73.70 10.38 2.87
CA ARG A 3 -72.94 9.91 1.69
C ARG A 3 -71.61 10.69 1.67
N SER A 4 -70.49 10.02 1.76
CA SER A 4 -69.16 10.56 1.55
C SER A 4 -68.81 10.49 0.04
N ILE A 5 -68.36 11.61 -0.51
CA ILE A 5 -67.91 11.78 -1.89
C ILE A 5 -66.43 11.37 -1.95
N PRO A 6 -65.97 10.53 -2.89
CA PRO A 6 -64.55 10.19 -3.05
C PRO A 6 -63.81 11.34 -3.75
N LYS A 7 -62.68 11.78 -3.13
CA LYS A 7 -61.75 12.75 -3.70
C LYS A 7 -60.91 12.09 -4.81
N SER A 8 -60.91 12.69 -5.97
CA SER A 8 -60.17 12.34 -7.16
C SER A 8 -58.65 12.37 -6.96
N LYS A 9 -57.97 11.24 -7.30
CA LYS A 9 -56.52 11.02 -7.26
C LYS A 9 -55.81 11.26 -8.60
N HIS A 10 -56.10 12.33 -9.30
CA HIS A 10 -55.56 12.50 -10.66
C HIS A 10 -54.71 13.78 -10.91
N GLN A 11 -53.93 14.24 -9.98
CA GLN A 11 -53.11 15.45 -10.24
C GLN A 11 -51.58 15.34 -10.09
N ASN A 12 -51.00 14.17 -9.86
CA ASN A 12 -49.56 14.08 -9.62
C ASN A 12 -48.72 13.35 -10.69
N ARG A 13 -49.26 13.15 -11.90
CA ARG A 13 -48.49 12.46 -12.98
C ARG A 13 -47.78 13.40 -13.96
N ALA A 14 -48.08 14.68 -13.98
CA ALA A 14 -47.51 15.60 -14.96
C ALA A 14 -46.12 16.17 -14.55
N PHE A 15 -45.83 16.24 -13.27
CA PHE A 15 -44.54 16.81 -12.80
C PHE A 15 -43.33 15.88 -12.92
N GLY A 16 -43.55 14.56 -13.03
CA GLY A 16 -42.44 13.58 -13.12
C GLY A 16 -41.71 13.58 -14.47
N PHE A 17 -42.43 13.89 -15.55
CA PHE A 17 -41.83 13.82 -16.89
C PHE A 17 -40.94 14.99 -17.25
N ILE A 18 -41.16 16.17 -16.68
CA ILE A 18 -40.34 17.37 -16.95
C ILE A 18 -38.97 17.25 -16.25
N ALA A 19 -38.94 16.69 -15.07
CA ALA A 19 -37.66 16.51 -14.31
C ALA A 19 -36.74 15.49 -14.98
N VAL A 20 -37.27 14.40 -15.54
CA VAL A 20 -36.48 13.37 -16.21
C VAL A 20 -35.96 13.88 -17.56
N ALA A 21 -36.74 14.65 -18.31
CA ALA A 21 -36.34 15.24 -19.59
C ALA A 21 -35.19 16.27 -19.38
N SER A 22 -35.25 17.06 -18.31
CA SER A 22 -34.23 18.06 -18.00
C SER A 22 -32.88 17.42 -17.58
N ALA A 23 -32.94 16.31 -16.83
CA ALA A 23 -31.73 15.57 -16.44
C ALA A 23 -31.04 14.89 -17.64
N LEU A 24 -31.84 14.39 -18.59
CA LEU A 24 -31.32 13.76 -19.81
C LEU A 24 -30.67 14.80 -20.74
N LEU A 25 -31.23 15.99 -20.82
CA LEU A 25 -30.70 17.08 -21.66
C LEU A 25 -29.35 17.58 -21.12
N VAL A 26 -29.22 17.75 -19.81
CA VAL A 26 -27.95 18.16 -19.16
C VAL A 26 -26.86 17.13 -19.36
N ALA A 27 -27.20 15.81 -19.30
CA ALA A 27 -26.25 14.75 -19.56
C ALA A 27 -25.72 14.76 -21.00
N LEU A 28 -26.54 15.10 -21.98
CA LEU A 28 -26.16 15.19 -23.40
C LEU A 28 -25.20 16.36 -23.66
N PHE A 29 -25.40 17.51 -23.02
CA PHE A 29 -24.48 18.64 -23.17
C PHE A 29 -23.13 18.42 -22.48
N ALA A 30 -23.10 17.72 -21.35
CA ALA A 30 -21.85 17.38 -20.66
C ALA A 30 -20.97 16.43 -21.49
N THR A 31 -21.57 15.51 -22.25
CA THR A 31 -20.80 14.57 -23.10
C THR A 31 -20.20 15.26 -24.33
N ALA A 32 -20.85 16.26 -24.91
CA ALA A 32 -20.30 17.03 -26.04
C ALA A 32 -19.09 17.86 -25.62
N ALA A 33 -19.17 18.59 -24.52
CA ALA A 33 -18.07 19.43 -24.01
C ALA A 33 -16.83 18.60 -23.63
N LEU A 34 -17.00 17.39 -23.12
CA LEU A 34 -15.89 16.46 -22.82
C LEU A 34 -15.25 15.92 -24.09
N GLY A 35 -16.03 15.73 -25.17
CA GLY A 35 -15.54 15.32 -26.48
C GLY A 35 -14.56 16.34 -27.06
N ASP A 36 -14.97 17.58 -27.08
CA ASP A 36 -14.17 18.70 -27.60
C ASP A 36 -12.85 18.87 -26.81
N ALA A 37 -12.92 18.80 -25.48
CA ALA A 37 -11.73 18.94 -24.63
C ALA A 37 -10.68 17.83 -24.85
N ILE A 38 -11.07 16.62 -25.20
CA ILE A 38 -10.15 15.53 -25.54
C ILE A 38 -9.58 15.73 -26.94
N ASP A 39 -10.42 16.14 -27.90
CA ASP A 39 -10.01 16.34 -29.28
C ASP A 39 -9.00 17.48 -29.40
N ASP A 40 -9.19 18.55 -28.66
CA ASP A 40 -8.27 19.70 -28.60
C ASP A 40 -6.98 19.38 -27.84
N SER A 41 -7.07 18.45 -26.89
CA SER A 41 -5.94 18.13 -26.02
C SER A 41 -5.03 17.04 -26.58
N LEU A 42 -5.52 16.14 -27.41
CA LEU A 42 -4.69 15.12 -28.03
C LEU A 42 -4.13 15.60 -29.36
N PRO A 43 -2.97 15.09 -29.83
CA PRO A 43 -2.44 15.43 -31.13
C PRO A 43 -3.49 15.26 -32.24
N ALA A 44 -3.51 16.17 -33.21
CA ALA A 44 -4.51 16.15 -34.28
C ALA A 44 -4.50 14.82 -35.08
N ASN A 45 -3.32 14.21 -35.22
CA ASN A 45 -3.11 12.93 -35.88
C ASN A 45 -3.41 11.70 -35.00
N SER A 46 -3.96 11.90 -33.78
CA SER A 46 -4.33 10.77 -32.91
C SER A 46 -5.46 9.96 -33.56
N PRO A 47 -5.34 8.61 -33.60
CA PRO A 47 -6.39 7.76 -34.16
C PRO A 47 -7.75 7.98 -33.48
N ALA A 48 -8.81 7.95 -34.27
CA ALA A 48 -10.17 8.17 -33.76
C ALA A 48 -10.55 7.20 -32.63
N ALA A 49 -10.10 5.96 -32.70
CA ALA A 49 -10.35 4.96 -31.67
C ALA A 49 -9.59 5.24 -30.34
N VAL A 50 -8.39 5.84 -30.42
CA VAL A 50 -7.68 6.31 -29.21
C VAL A 50 -8.45 7.47 -28.56
N LYS A 51 -8.93 8.42 -29.34
CA LYS A 51 -9.78 9.51 -28.83
C LYS A 51 -11.07 8.97 -28.21
N ALA A 52 -11.71 7.99 -28.85
CA ALA A 52 -12.92 7.35 -28.34
C ALA A 52 -12.67 6.63 -27.00
N SER A 53 -11.59 5.84 -26.90
CA SER A 53 -11.27 5.14 -25.65
C SER A 53 -10.87 6.11 -24.51
N ALA A 54 -10.22 7.24 -24.83
CA ALA A 54 -9.96 8.30 -23.86
C ALA A 54 -11.26 8.96 -23.36
N ARG A 55 -12.23 9.23 -24.26
CA ARG A 55 -13.55 9.74 -23.88
C ARG A 55 -14.28 8.76 -22.95
N GLN A 56 -14.25 7.47 -23.29
CA GLN A 56 -14.85 6.43 -22.45
C GLN A 56 -14.20 6.38 -21.06
N ALA A 57 -12.88 6.56 -20.97
CA ALA A 57 -12.18 6.62 -19.70
C ALA A 57 -12.65 7.81 -18.84
N VAL A 58 -12.81 8.99 -19.43
CA VAL A 58 -13.33 10.16 -18.71
C VAL A 58 -14.80 9.97 -18.32
N GLN A 59 -15.62 9.41 -19.20
CA GLN A 59 -17.02 9.09 -18.91
C GLN A 59 -17.18 8.08 -17.76
N SER A 60 -16.22 7.18 -17.56
CA SER A 60 -16.20 6.27 -16.40
C SER A 60 -15.84 6.99 -15.09
N GLY A 61 -15.61 8.29 -15.11
CA GLY A 61 -15.27 9.12 -13.95
C GLY A 61 -13.77 9.19 -13.64
N LEU A 62 -12.93 8.94 -14.63
CA LEU A 62 -11.50 9.24 -14.53
C LEU A 62 -11.26 10.74 -14.78
N GLU A 63 -10.25 11.27 -14.13
CA GLU A 63 -9.88 12.67 -14.28
C GLU A 63 -9.36 12.94 -15.71
N LEU A 64 -9.92 13.95 -16.37
CA LEU A 64 -9.60 14.32 -17.75
C LEU A 64 -8.10 14.52 -17.97
N GLN A 65 -7.45 15.32 -17.12
CA GLN A 65 -6.03 15.63 -17.25
C GLN A 65 -5.13 14.41 -17.10
N SER A 66 -5.50 13.51 -16.20
CA SER A 66 -4.79 12.24 -16.00
C SER A 66 -4.88 11.32 -17.22
N VAL A 67 -6.07 11.23 -17.83
CA VAL A 67 -6.29 10.45 -19.07
C VAL A 67 -5.50 11.06 -20.23
N ILE A 68 -5.57 12.37 -20.43
CA ILE A 68 -4.82 13.07 -21.48
C ILE A 68 -3.32 12.87 -21.30
N LYS A 69 -2.80 13.07 -20.08
CA LYS A 69 -1.38 12.89 -19.77
C LYS A 69 -0.91 11.47 -20.09
N LEU A 70 -1.69 10.47 -19.68
CA LEU A 70 -1.35 9.07 -19.96
C LEU A 70 -1.37 8.78 -21.45
N THR A 71 -2.42 9.19 -22.18
CA THR A 71 -2.58 8.96 -23.61
C THR A 71 -1.44 9.60 -24.42
N ARG A 72 -1.12 10.87 -24.13
CA ARG A 72 0.02 11.56 -24.76
C ARG A 72 1.34 10.85 -24.52
N ALA A 73 1.59 10.45 -23.26
CA ALA A 73 2.81 9.72 -22.90
C ALA A 73 2.92 8.40 -23.65
N MET A 74 1.82 7.64 -23.78
CA MET A 74 1.80 6.40 -24.55
C MET A 74 2.10 6.64 -26.03
N GLN A 75 1.49 7.66 -26.66
CA GLN A 75 1.75 8.00 -28.04
C GLN A 75 3.23 8.41 -28.27
N GLN A 76 3.80 9.22 -27.39
CA GLN A 76 5.21 9.60 -27.42
C GLN A 76 6.15 8.42 -27.28
N ASN A 77 5.75 7.39 -26.52
CA ASN A 77 6.49 6.16 -26.31
C ASN A 77 6.12 5.05 -27.31
N LYS A 78 5.52 5.42 -28.46
CA LYS A 78 5.26 4.53 -29.61
C LYS A 78 4.34 3.34 -29.31
N PHE A 79 3.40 3.51 -28.39
CA PHE A 79 2.32 2.53 -28.23
C PHE A 79 1.45 2.56 -29.49
N ASN A 80 1.08 1.39 -29.97
CA ASN A 80 0.10 1.31 -31.05
C ASN A 80 -1.33 1.53 -30.50
N GLU A 81 -2.27 1.72 -31.42
CA GLU A 81 -3.66 2.00 -31.08
C GLU A 81 -4.27 0.97 -30.14
N GLN A 82 -4.09 -0.33 -30.43
CA GLN A 82 -4.63 -1.43 -29.61
C GLN A 82 -4.06 -1.43 -28.20
N GLN A 83 -2.77 -1.15 -28.04
CA GLN A 83 -2.12 -1.08 -26.72
C GLN A 83 -2.66 0.09 -25.88
N ILE A 84 -2.93 1.23 -26.50
CA ILE A 84 -3.53 2.38 -25.82
C ILE A 84 -4.97 2.06 -25.39
N GLN A 85 -5.77 1.48 -26.29
CA GLN A 85 -7.13 1.06 -25.97
C GLN A 85 -7.17 0.04 -24.84
N LEU A 86 -6.29 -0.96 -24.85
CA LEU A 86 -6.20 -1.96 -23.79
C LEU A 86 -5.80 -1.33 -22.45
N ALA A 87 -4.83 -0.42 -22.45
CA ALA A 87 -4.46 0.31 -21.24
C ALA A 87 -5.62 1.15 -20.68
N HIS A 88 -6.39 1.82 -21.55
CA HIS A 88 -7.60 2.52 -21.12
C HIS A 88 -8.65 1.55 -20.56
N ALA A 89 -8.86 0.41 -21.20
CA ALA A 89 -9.81 -0.60 -20.72
C ALA A 89 -9.45 -1.10 -19.32
N LEU A 90 -8.17 -1.38 -19.04
CA LEU A 90 -7.68 -1.79 -17.72
C LEU A 90 -7.97 -0.75 -16.64
N ILE A 91 -7.75 0.53 -16.90
CA ILE A 91 -8.01 1.59 -15.92
C ILE A 91 -9.52 1.85 -15.74
N ILE A 92 -10.32 1.72 -16.81
CA ILE A 92 -11.79 1.80 -16.75
C ILE A 92 -12.36 0.66 -15.89
N GLU A 93 -11.90 -0.56 -16.13
CA GLU A 93 -12.33 -1.72 -15.36
C GLU A 93 -11.97 -1.59 -13.88
N ALA A 94 -10.74 -1.14 -13.57
CA ALA A 94 -10.35 -0.87 -12.20
C ALA A 94 -11.26 0.19 -11.55
N LYS A 95 -11.58 1.26 -12.27
CA LYS A 95 -12.48 2.32 -11.78
C LYS A 95 -13.88 1.79 -11.50
N ASN A 96 -14.46 1.04 -12.46
CA ASN A 96 -15.80 0.46 -12.33
C ASN A 96 -15.90 -0.54 -11.17
N SER A 97 -14.81 -1.26 -10.92
CA SER A 97 -14.69 -2.19 -9.79
C SER A 97 -14.32 -1.51 -8.47
N SER A 98 -14.35 -0.18 -8.40
CA SER A 98 -13.96 0.62 -7.21
C SER A 98 -12.54 0.34 -6.72
N MET A 99 -11.68 -0.18 -7.57
CA MET A 99 -10.26 -0.38 -7.31
C MET A 99 -9.46 0.92 -7.59
N PRO A 100 -8.30 1.10 -6.96
CA PRO A 100 -7.44 2.25 -7.24
C PRO A 100 -6.85 2.16 -8.65
N VAL A 101 -7.05 3.19 -9.46
CA VAL A 101 -6.51 3.28 -10.83
C VAL A 101 -5.04 3.75 -10.85
N GLN A 102 -4.62 4.47 -9.81
CA GLN A 102 -3.29 5.06 -9.74
C GLN A 102 -2.14 4.05 -9.88
N PRO A 103 -2.19 2.84 -9.26
CA PRO A 103 -1.14 1.84 -9.44
C PRO A 103 -0.95 1.39 -10.88
N LEU A 104 -2.02 1.30 -11.69
CA LEU A 104 -1.95 0.95 -13.10
C LEU A 104 -1.29 2.07 -13.90
N MET A 105 -1.74 3.31 -13.67
CA MET A 105 -1.16 4.49 -14.34
C MET A 105 0.32 4.66 -13.98
N ASN A 106 0.68 4.49 -12.72
CA ASN A 106 2.07 4.55 -12.27
C ASN A 106 2.92 3.48 -12.94
N LYS A 107 2.38 2.25 -13.11
CA LYS A 107 3.10 1.18 -13.80
C LYS A 107 3.35 1.52 -15.28
N ALA A 108 2.38 2.15 -15.94
CA ALA A 108 2.57 2.65 -17.30
C ALA A 108 3.67 3.71 -17.38
N PHE A 109 3.61 4.74 -16.52
CA PHE A 109 4.61 5.79 -16.49
C PHE A 109 6.02 5.28 -16.12
N GLU A 110 6.11 4.37 -15.13
CA GLU A 110 7.36 3.72 -14.76
C GLU A 110 7.98 2.96 -15.95
N GLY A 111 7.17 2.17 -16.65
CA GLY A 111 7.64 1.41 -17.80
C GLY A 111 8.12 2.33 -18.94
N MET A 112 7.37 3.38 -19.23
CA MET A 112 7.75 4.38 -20.24
C MET A 112 9.05 5.12 -19.86
N ALA A 113 9.18 5.53 -18.60
CA ALA A 113 10.39 6.20 -18.10
C ALA A 113 11.65 5.30 -18.19
N LYS A 114 11.46 3.98 -18.06
CA LYS A 114 12.52 2.98 -18.21
C LYS A 114 12.71 2.49 -19.64
N SER A 115 12.03 3.09 -20.62
CA SER A 115 12.07 2.69 -22.03
C SER A 115 11.73 1.21 -22.25
N VAL A 116 10.84 0.65 -21.42
CA VAL A 116 10.35 -0.72 -21.58
C VAL A 116 9.45 -0.80 -22.83
N PRO A 117 9.53 -1.87 -23.64
CA PRO A 117 8.64 -2.04 -24.78
C PRO A 117 7.15 -1.94 -24.40
N PRO A 118 6.31 -1.26 -25.21
CA PRO A 118 4.90 -1.01 -24.91
C PRO A 118 4.10 -2.27 -24.55
N SER A 119 4.30 -3.38 -25.26
CA SER A 119 3.63 -4.65 -24.95
C SER A 119 3.94 -5.16 -23.54
N ARG A 120 5.18 -5.06 -23.11
CA ARG A 120 5.57 -5.45 -21.73
C ARG A 120 4.97 -4.52 -20.68
N ILE A 121 4.79 -3.25 -21.01
CA ILE A 121 4.15 -2.29 -20.10
C ILE A 121 2.68 -2.65 -19.92
N VAL A 122 1.96 -2.94 -21.01
CA VAL A 122 0.55 -3.35 -20.93
C VAL A 122 0.39 -4.64 -20.15
N ASN A 123 1.20 -5.66 -20.41
CA ASN A 123 1.19 -6.91 -19.62
C ASN A 123 1.48 -6.67 -18.13
N ALA A 124 2.37 -5.72 -17.81
CA ALA A 124 2.63 -5.34 -16.42
C ALA A 124 1.44 -4.63 -15.78
N MET A 125 0.69 -3.81 -16.54
CA MET A 125 -0.56 -3.22 -16.07
C MET A 125 -1.61 -4.29 -15.80
N GLU A 126 -1.79 -5.27 -16.68
CA GLU A 126 -2.67 -6.43 -16.49
C GLU A 126 -2.33 -7.20 -15.21
N THR A 127 -1.06 -7.47 -14.99
CA THR A 127 -0.57 -8.13 -13.77
C THR A 127 -0.92 -7.32 -12.51
N VAL A 128 -0.78 -5.99 -12.55
CA VAL A 128 -1.18 -5.11 -11.43
C VAL A 128 -2.68 -5.15 -11.22
N GLN A 129 -3.47 -5.14 -12.29
CA GLN A 129 -4.93 -5.20 -12.21
C GLN A 129 -5.40 -6.53 -11.61
N SER A 130 -4.93 -7.67 -12.12
CA SER A 130 -5.28 -9.01 -11.62
C SER A 130 -4.98 -9.14 -10.14
N ARG A 131 -3.79 -8.70 -9.71
CA ARG A 131 -3.39 -8.67 -8.31
C ARG A 131 -4.29 -7.79 -7.46
N ASN A 132 -4.67 -6.60 -7.94
CA ASN A 132 -5.60 -5.73 -7.24
C ASN A 132 -6.99 -6.38 -7.16
N ALA A 133 -7.50 -6.94 -8.25
CA ALA A 133 -8.79 -7.62 -8.27
C ALA A 133 -8.86 -8.74 -7.23
N PHE A 134 -7.84 -9.60 -7.20
CA PHE A 134 -7.72 -10.63 -6.17
C PHE A 134 -7.73 -10.04 -4.76
N ALA A 135 -6.86 -9.05 -4.49
CA ALA A 135 -6.71 -8.47 -3.16
C ALA A 135 -8.01 -7.79 -2.67
N PHE A 136 -8.69 -7.05 -3.54
CA PHE A 136 -9.93 -6.37 -3.20
C PHE A 136 -11.09 -7.34 -3.00
N GLN A 137 -11.13 -8.43 -3.77
CA GLN A 137 -12.10 -9.51 -3.56
C GLN A 137 -11.93 -10.16 -2.17
N ARG A 138 -10.68 -10.39 -1.72
CA ARG A 138 -10.39 -10.92 -0.38
C ARG A 138 -10.70 -9.91 0.71
N ALA A 139 -10.37 -8.65 0.51
CA ALA A 139 -10.70 -7.58 1.45
C ALA A 139 -12.22 -7.43 1.68
N ALA A 140 -13.02 -7.59 0.63
CA ALA A 140 -14.48 -7.54 0.71
C ALA A 140 -15.09 -8.67 1.57
N LYS A 141 -14.38 -9.79 1.75
CA LYS A 141 -14.82 -10.86 2.68
C LYS A 141 -14.65 -10.47 4.16
N LEU A 142 -13.78 -9.51 4.44
CA LEU A 142 -13.40 -9.10 5.80
C LEU A 142 -14.08 -7.83 6.27
N SER A 143 -14.65 -7.04 5.35
CA SER A 143 -15.35 -5.80 5.69
C SER A 143 -16.33 -5.40 4.60
N ASN A 144 -17.52 -4.95 5.02
CA ASN A 144 -18.52 -4.33 4.15
C ASN A 144 -18.34 -2.80 4.05
N ASP A 145 -17.51 -2.21 4.89
CA ASP A 145 -17.18 -0.78 4.81
C ASP A 145 -16.22 -0.53 3.65
N LYS A 146 -16.59 0.41 2.78
CA LYS A 146 -15.84 0.72 1.56
C LYS A 146 -14.42 1.20 1.86
N SER A 147 -14.24 2.05 2.87
CA SER A 147 -12.93 2.59 3.24
C SER A 147 -12.02 1.51 3.80
N ARG A 148 -12.55 0.67 4.69
CA ARG A 148 -11.84 -0.48 5.26
C ARG A 148 -11.46 -1.50 4.20
N THR A 149 -12.39 -1.84 3.30
CA THR A 149 -12.13 -2.73 2.16
C THR A 149 -11.02 -2.17 1.27
N GLN A 150 -11.04 -0.86 0.99
CA GLN A 150 -9.97 -0.23 0.21
C GLN A 150 -8.61 -0.32 0.91
N ASN A 151 -8.56 -0.10 2.23
CA ASN A 151 -7.32 -0.17 2.98
C ASN A 151 -6.76 -1.60 3.05
N LEU A 152 -7.61 -2.58 3.36
CA LEU A 152 -7.24 -4.00 3.34
C LEU A 152 -6.76 -4.43 1.96
N GLY A 153 -7.52 -4.11 0.91
CA GLY A 153 -7.19 -4.47 -0.47
C GLY A 153 -5.86 -3.91 -0.93
N ARG A 154 -5.59 -2.63 -0.66
CA ARG A 154 -4.29 -2.00 -0.96
C ARG A 154 -3.14 -2.68 -0.21
N THR A 155 -3.36 -2.99 1.08
CA THR A 155 -2.33 -3.62 1.91
C THR A 155 -2.01 -5.02 1.40
N LEU A 156 -3.03 -5.82 1.09
CA LEU A 156 -2.87 -7.16 0.55
C LEU A 156 -2.22 -7.13 -0.85
N ALA A 157 -2.67 -6.23 -1.74
CA ALA A 157 -2.07 -6.06 -3.07
C ALA A 157 -0.58 -5.71 -2.98
N ALA A 158 -0.18 -4.91 -1.99
CA ALA A 158 1.22 -4.62 -1.71
C ALA A 158 1.99 -5.84 -1.17
N GLY A 159 1.35 -6.71 -0.39
CA GLY A 159 1.93 -7.99 0.05
C GLY A 159 2.18 -8.95 -1.11
N LEU A 160 1.19 -9.08 -2.00
CA LEU A 160 1.32 -9.88 -3.23
C LEU A 160 2.43 -9.32 -4.14
N ALA A 161 2.54 -7.98 -4.22
CA ALA A 161 3.63 -7.34 -4.96
C ALA A 161 5.01 -7.60 -4.35
N ALA A 162 5.07 -7.88 -3.06
CA ALA A 162 6.29 -8.19 -2.32
C ALA A 162 6.65 -9.68 -2.34
N GLY A 163 5.83 -10.53 -2.97
CA GLY A 163 6.12 -11.97 -3.12
C GLY A 163 5.22 -12.91 -2.32
N LEU A 164 4.22 -12.38 -1.61
CA LEU A 164 3.19 -13.24 -1.03
C LEU A 164 2.39 -13.93 -2.16
N SER A 165 2.20 -15.24 -2.10
CA SER A 165 1.38 -15.95 -3.08
C SER A 165 -0.11 -15.76 -2.83
N GLU A 166 -0.93 -15.85 -3.88
CA GLU A 166 -2.39 -15.78 -3.76
C GLU A 166 -2.94 -16.88 -2.85
N THR A 167 -2.43 -18.10 -2.99
CA THR A 167 -2.82 -19.24 -2.14
C THR A 167 -2.53 -18.98 -0.66
N ASP A 168 -1.40 -18.37 -0.36
CA ASP A 168 -1.01 -18.08 1.02
C ASP A 168 -1.78 -16.87 1.57
N ALA A 169 -2.06 -15.88 0.72
CA ALA A 169 -2.95 -14.78 1.05
C ALA A 169 -4.38 -15.25 1.39
N ASP A 170 -4.87 -16.26 0.67
CA ASP A 170 -6.17 -16.89 0.98
C ASP A 170 -6.17 -17.51 2.38
N LYS A 171 -5.15 -18.29 2.73
CA LYS A 171 -5.04 -18.91 4.06
C LYS A 171 -5.03 -17.86 5.18
N ILE A 172 -4.31 -16.75 5.00
CA ILE A 172 -4.30 -15.64 5.97
C ILE A 172 -5.70 -15.01 6.06
N THR A 173 -6.36 -14.79 4.92
CA THR A 173 -7.71 -14.21 4.86
C THR A 173 -8.72 -15.10 5.58
N GLU A 174 -8.72 -16.40 5.31
CA GLU A 174 -9.61 -17.39 5.93
C GLU A 174 -9.40 -17.45 7.44
N MET A 175 -8.15 -17.48 7.89
CA MET A 175 -7.84 -17.48 9.32
C MET A 175 -8.28 -16.18 10.00
N ALA A 176 -8.05 -15.04 9.39
CA ALA A 176 -8.51 -13.75 9.90
C ALA A 176 -10.06 -13.70 9.97
N GLN A 177 -10.76 -14.26 8.97
CA GLN A 177 -12.21 -14.35 8.94
C GLN A 177 -12.75 -15.27 10.03
N GLN A 178 -12.13 -16.42 10.28
CA GLN A 178 -12.49 -17.32 11.37
C GLN A 178 -12.35 -16.63 12.73
N ARG A 179 -11.26 -15.91 12.93
CA ARG A 179 -11.03 -15.14 14.15
C ARG A 179 -12.03 -14.00 14.35
N ALA A 180 -12.45 -13.35 13.26
CA ALA A 180 -13.41 -12.25 13.27
C ALA A 180 -14.76 -12.64 13.86
N GLY A 181 -15.17 -13.92 13.77
CA GLY A 181 -16.45 -14.40 14.29
C GLY A 181 -16.66 -14.21 15.81
N SER A 182 -15.58 -14.03 16.56
CA SER A 182 -15.61 -13.78 18.01
C SER A 182 -15.29 -12.34 18.41
N MET A 183 -15.18 -11.43 17.46
CA MET A 183 -14.74 -10.05 17.66
C MET A 183 -15.80 -9.06 17.20
N ASN A 184 -15.76 -7.84 17.75
CA ASN A 184 -16.50 -6.74 17.14
C ASN A 184 -15.86 -6.32 15.80
N SER A 185 -16.61 -5.57 14.98
CA SER A 185 -16.21 -5.17 13.65
C SER A 185 -14.87 -4.41 13.60
N ASP A 186 -14.60 -3.56 14.60
CA ASP A 186 -13.38 -2.76 14.64
C ASP A 186 -12.14 -3.60 14.97
N GLN A 187 -12.30 -4.52 15.93
CA GLN A 187 -11.25 -5.47 16.28
C GLN A 187 -10.96 -6.43 15.13
N ALA A 188 -12.00 -6.96 14.48
CA ALA A 188 -11.86 -7.86 13.34
C ALA A 188 -11.13 -7.17 12.17
N TYR A 189 -11.53 -5.94 11.84
CA TYR A 189 -10.84 -5.14 10.84
C TYR A 189 -9.38 -4.87 11.20
N SER A 190 -9.12 -4.47 12.45
CA SER A 190 -7.76 -4.16 12.92
C SER A 190 -6.87 -5.41 12.88
N LEU A 191 -7.40 -6.58 13.28
CA LEU A 191 -6.67 -7.84 13.21
C LEU A 191 -6.31 -8.21 11.76
N ALA A 192 -7.27 -8.13 10.85
CA ALA A 192 -7.04 -8.40 9.44
C ALA A 192 -6.00 -7.44 8.83
N LEU A 193 -6.09 -6.15 9.17
CA LEU A 193 -5.16 -5.14 8.68
C LEU A 193 -3.73 -5.40 9.18
N GLU A 194 -3.55 -5.65 10.48
CA GLU A 194 -2.22 -5.93 11.05
C GLU A 194 -1.65 -7.24 10.52
N SER A 195 -2.49 -8.27 10.28
CA SER A 195 -2.06 -9.51 9.65
C SER A 195 -1.53 -9.29 8.23
N TYR A 196 -2.25 -8.52 7.42
CA TYR A 196 -1.80 -8.18 6.06
C TYR A 196 -0.57 -7.27 6.05
N GLN A 197 -0.48 -6.32 6.98
CA GLN A 197 0.71 -5.48 7.12
C GLN A 197 1.93 -6.30 7.53
N THR A 198 1.76 -7.24 8.46
CA THR A 198 2.84 -8.16 8.87
C THR A 198 3.28 -9.01 7.68
N ALA A 199 2.35 -9.63 6.96
CA ALA A 199 2.67 -10.41 5.78
C ALA A 199 3.39 -9.58 4.71
N ARG A 200 2.90 -8.38 4.42
CA ARG A 200 3.52 -7.46 3.45
C ARG A 200 4.95 -7.07 3.84
N ASP A 201 5.15 -6.65 5.08
CA ASP A 201 6.43 -6.08 5.52
C ASP A 201 7.50 -7.18 5.61
N VAL A 202 7.12 -8.36 6.08
CA VAL A 202 8.03 -9.52 6.11
C VAL A 202 8.35 -10.02 4.69
N SER A 203 7.37 -10.05 3.77
CA SER A 203 7.61 -10.41 2.38
C SER A 203 8.57 -9.45 1.68
N ARG A 204 8.54 -8.15 2.01
CA ARG A 204 9.46 -7.14 1.46
C ARG A 204 10.92 -7.39 1.81
N LEU A 205 11.19 -8.13 2.85
CA LEU A 205 12.54 -8.55 3.22
C LEU A 205 13.01 -9.81 2.48
N GLY A 206 12.25 -10.26 1.47
CA GLY A 206 12.59 -11.43 0.67
C GLY A 206 12.26 -12.77 1.34
N VAL A 207 11.51 -12.76 2.43
CA VAL A 207 11.06 -14.00 3.07
C VAL A 207 10.06 -14.73 2.17
N SER A 208 10.21 -16.03 2.03
CA SER A 208 9.31 -16.84 1.20
C SER A 208 7.87 -16.77 1.70
N SER A 209 6.92 -16.78 0.75
CA SER A 209 5.48 -16.70 1.05
C SER A 209 5.05 -17.73 2.10
N GLN A 210 5.53 -18.96 1.99
CA GLN A 210 5.23 -20.04 2.93
C GLN A 210 5.70 -19.72 4.37
N ALA A 211 6.90 -19.17 4.53
CA ALA A 211 7.42 -18.84 5.86
C ALA A 211 6.69 -17.65 6.48
N VAL A 212 6.37 -16.63 5.66
CA VAL A 212 5.52 -15.50 6.07
C VAL A 212 4.17 -16.00 6.58
N THR A 213 3.52 -16.81 5.76
CA THR A 213 2.19 -17.34 6.05
C THR A 213 2.20 -18.25 7.26
N GLY A 214 3.20 -19.10 7.39
CA GLY A 214 3.38 -19.95 8.57
C GLY A 214 3.44 -19.13 9.86
N MET A 215 4.22 -18.07 9.90
CA MET A 215 4.34 -17.19 11.06
C MET A 215 3.02 -16.48 11.37
N VAL A 216 2.38 -15.89 10.38
CA VAL A 216 1.11 -15.14 10.57
C VAL A 216 -0.02 -16.08 11.04
N ILE A 217 -0.16 -17.25 10.41
CA ILE A 217 -1.18 -18.24 10.80
C ILE A 217 -0.95 -18.77 12.20
N GLN A 218 0.29 -19.07 12.58
CA GLN A 218 0.58 -19.50 13.97
C GLN A 218 0.19 -18.42 14.97
N ALA A 219 0.47 -17.16 14.69
CA ALA A 219 0.06 -16.04 15.54
C ALA A 219 -1.47 -15.96 15.67
N LEU A 220 -2.19 -16.02 14.55
CA LEU A 220 -3.65 -16.03 14.55
C LEU A 220 -4.23 -17.23 15.29
N ASN A 221 -3.70 -18.44 15.11
CA ASN A 221 -4.10 -19.66 15.80
C ASN A 221 -3.87 -19.58 17.32
N LYS A 222 -2.80 -18.92 17.75
CA LYS A 222 -2.50 -18.71 19.17
C LYS A 222 -3.30 -17.57 19.80
N GLY A 223 -4.19 -16.97 19.04
CA GLY A 223 -5.11 -15.99 19.57
C GLY A 223 -4.56 -14.57 19.60
N PHE A 224 -3.48 -14.28 18.91
CA PHE A 224 -2.94 -12.92 18.83
C PHE A 224 -4.04 -11.93 18.46
N ASN A 225 -4.10 -10.84 19.18
CA ASN A 225 -4.97 -9.71 18.92
C ASN A 225 -4.25 -8.68 17.99
N PRO A 226 -4.88 -7.57 17.58
CA PRO A 226 -4.25 -6.58 16.72
C PRO A 226 -2.94 -5.99 17.27
N GLU A 227 -2.89 -5.78 18.59
CA GLU A 227 -1.71 -5.23 19.28
C GLU A 227 -0.55 -6.23 19.27
N ASP A 228 -0.85 -7.50 19.50
CA ASP A 228 0.14 -8.59 19.45
C ASP A 228 0.71 -8.75 18.04
N MET A 229 -0.14 -8.67 17.00
CA MET A 229 0.28 -8.73 15.61
C MET A 229 1.19 -7.55 15.24
N ARG A 230 0.89 -6.36 15.73
CA ARG A 230 1.72 -5.18 15.55
C ARG A 230 3.06 -5.33 16.26
N ALA A 231 3.05 -5.83 17.50
CA ALA A 231 4.26 -6.09 18.26
C ALA A 231 5.13 -7.16 17.59
N LEU A 232 4.53 -8.24 17.10
CA LEU A 232 5.20 -9.27 16.31
C LEU A 232 5.92 -8.67 15.09
N ARG A 233 5.20 -7.87 14.30
CA ARG A 233 5.78 -7.19 13.14
C ARG A 233 6.94 -6.29 13.53
N SER A 234 6.77 -5.47 14.56
CA SER A 234 7.80 -4.54 15.01
C SER A 234 9.05 -5.28 15.51
N ALA A 235 8.87 -6.33 16.30
CA ALA A 235 9.98 -7.14 16.78
C ALA A 235 10.72 -7.84 15.62
N PHE A 236 9.97 -8.38 14.67
CA PHE A 236 10.55 -8.98 13.47
C PHE A 236 11.38 -7.99 12.67
N MET A 237 10.85 -6.81 12.39
CA MET A 237 11.53 -5.77 11.61
C MET A 237 12.82 -5.28 12.28
N MET A 238 12.83 -5.20 13.60
CA MET A 238 14.07 -4.85 14.35
C MET A 238 15.11 -5.98 14.26
N GLN A 239 14.71 -7.22 14.47
CA GLN A 239 15.64 -8.35 14.47
C GLN A 239 16.16 -8.69 13.07
N ALA A 240 15.36 -8.46 12.03
CA ALA A 240 15.74 -8.68 10.64
C ALA A 240 16.89 -7.77 10.16
N GLN A 241 17.25 -6.74 10.92
CA GLN A 241 18.44 -5.94 10.65
C GLN A 241 19.75 -6.66 11.01
N HIS A 242 19.67 -7.69 11.87
CA HIS A 242 20.82 -8.39 12.43
C HIS A 242 20.79 -9.90 12.21
N ALA A 243 19.73 -10.41 11.62
CA ALA A 243 19.52 -11.84 11.37
C ALA A 243 19.00 -12.07 9.96
N GLU A 244 19.25 -13.26 9.45
CA GLU A 244 18.71 -13.65 8.14
C GLU A 244 17.18 -13.77 8.22
N PRO A 245 16.40 -12.98 7.43
CA PRO A 245 14.95 -12.87 7.59
C PRO A 245 14.19 -14.17 7.41
N GLN A 246 14.65 -15.04 6.52
CA GLN A 246 14.01 -16.32 6.24
C GLN A 246 14.06 -17.26 7.45
N ASN A 247 15.21 -17.34 8.13
CA ASN A 247 15.40 -18.16 9.32
C ASN A 247 14.67 -17.56 10.51
N LEU A 248 14.68 -16.23 10.61
CA LEU A 248 13.94 -15.50 11.63
C LEU A 248 12.44 -15.80 11.54
N ALA A 249 11.83 -15.76 10.35
CA ALA A 249 10.43 -16.06 10.17
C ALA A 249 10.05 -17.48 10.61
N ARG A 250 10.90 -18.46 10.30
CA ARG A 250 10.72 -19.84 10.76
C ARG A 250 10.87 -19.97 12.28
N GLY A 251 11.85 -19.28 12.85
CA GLY A 251 12.08 -19.26 14.30
C GLY A 251 10.89 -18.66 15.05
N TYR A 252 10.35 -17.56 14.56
CA TYR A 252 9.13 -16.94 15.11
C TYR A 252 7.93 -17.88 15.03
N ALA A 253 7.71 -18.51 13.90
CA ALA A 253 6.61 -19.46 13.75
C ALA A 253 6.71 -20.62 14.76
N ALA A 254 7.91 -21.19 14.94
CA ALA A 254 8.15 -22.25 15.91
C ALA A 254 7.96 -21.78 17.35
N ALA A 255 8.53 -20.64 17.73
CA ALA A 255 8.41 -20.08 19.07
C ALA A 255 6.95 -19.76 19.44
N ILE A 256 6.18 -19.18 18.49
CA ILE A 256 4.75 -18.92 18.67
C ILE A 256 3.98 -20.24 18.83
N GLN A 257 4.28 -21.25 18.01
CA GLN A 257 3.66 -22.57 18.10
C GLN A 257 3.88 -23.22 19.48
N GLU A 258 5.09 -23.09 20.03
CA GLU A 258 5.44 -23.59 21.35
C GLU A 258 4.89 -22.74 22.51
N GLY A 259 4.26 -21.62 22.23
CA GLY A 259 3.77 -20.68 23.25
C GLY A 259 4.86 -19.88 23.97
N LYS A 260 6.07 -19.84 23.41
CA LYS A 260 7.19 -19.08 23.97
C LYS A 260 7.12 -17.58 23.64
N GLY A 261 6.10 -17.15 22.92
CA GLY A 261 5.99 -15.80 22.41
C GLY A 261 7.02 -15.51 21.31
N PHE A 262 7.06 -14.26 20.85
CA PHE A 262 7.96 -13.83 19.77
C PHE A 262 9.23 -13.09 20.28
N HIS A 263 9.39 -12.97 21.60
CA HIS A 263 10.58 -12.34 22.20
C HIS A 263 11.83 -13.23 22.15
N GLY A 264 11.66 -14.51 21.85
CA GLY A 264 12.73 -15.50 21.86
C GLY A 264 13.36 -15.82 20.50
N GLY A 265 13.01 -15.08 19.43
CA GLY A 265 13.47 -15.38 18.07
C GLY A 265 14.96 -15.18 17.80
N SER A 266 15.73 -14.71 18.73
CA SER A 266 17.18 -14.47 18.59
C SER A 266 18.04 -15.60 19.14
N GLY A 267 17.53 -16.79 19.31
CA GLY A 267 18.31 -17.83 19.94
C GLY A 267 18.06 -19.22 19.45
N ALA A 268 18.70 -19.61 18.36
CA ALA A 268 19.09 -21.01 18.19
C ALA A 268 20.30 -21.38 19.10
N ALA A 269 20.58 -20.59 20.13
CA ALA A 269 21.60 -20.92 21.15
C ALA A 269 21.29 -20.19 22.45
N GLY A 270 20.66 -20.84 23.39
CA GLY A 270 20.58 -20.36 24.76
C GLY A 270 19.15 -20.28 25.31
N GLY A 271 18.73 -21.37 25.96
CA GLY A 271 17.49 -21.41 26.67
C GLY A 271 17.45 -20.42 27.82
N GLN A 272 16.32 -19.73 27.91
CA GLN A 272 15.79 -19.35 29.22
C GLN A 272 14.27 -19.26 29.13
N SER A 273 13.65 -20.15 29.87
CA SER A 273 12.23 -20.19 30.14
C SER A 273 11.81 -18.98 30.96
N GLY A 274 11.21 -18.00 30.33
CA GLY A 274 10.45 -16.98 31.07
C GLY A 274 8.96 -17.23 30.84
N SER A 275 8.21 -17.50 31.89
CA SER A 275 6.76 -17.54 31.84
C SER A 275 6.19 -16.35 31.11
N PRO A 276 5.14 -16.54 30.28
CA PRO A 276 4.38 -15.42 29.79
C PRO A 276 3.60 -14.85 30.96
N GLY A 277 4.19 -13.92 31.68
CA GLY A 277 3.42 -13.01 32.47
C GLY A 277 2.49 -12.28 31.53
N SER A 278 1.23 -12.16 31.89
CA SER A 278 0.30 -11.22 31.32
C SER A 278 0.73 -9.79 31.62
N GLY A 279 1.97 -9.49 31.26
CA GLY A 279 2.47 -8.17 31.15
C GLY A 279 2.07 -7.76 29.77
N GLY A 280 1.20 -6.81 29.66
CA GLY A 280 0.99 -6.04 28.44
C GLY A 280 2.37 -5.69 27.88
N PRO A 281 2.46 -5.42 26.58
CA PRO A 281 3.68 -5.07 25.97
C PRO A 281 4.30 -4.02 26.88
N GLY A 282 5.29 -4.44 27.62
CA GLY A 282 6.14 -3.47 28.21
C GLY A 282 6.57 -2.70 27.01
N VAL A 283 5.94 -1.56 26.84
CA VAL A 283 6.50 -0.51 26.05
C VAL A 283 7.89 -0.49 26.58
N GLY A 284 8.74 -1.22 25.86
CA GLY A 284 10.11 -1.28 26.23
C GLY A 284 10.45 0.16 26.33
N GLY A 285 10.60 0.56 27.53
CA GLY A 285 10.78 1.92 27.81
C GLY A 285 11.93 2.44 27.03
N GLY A 286 11.67 2.62 25.80
CA GLY A 286 12.32 3.67 25.12
C GLY A 286 11.95 4.84 25.97
N GLY A 287 12.69 4.98 27.01
CA GLY A 287 12.33 5.86 28.03
C GLY A 287 11.98 7.14 27.36
N SER A 288 10.83 7.54 27.57
CA SER A 288 10.55 8.95 27.54
C SER A 288 11.54 9.57 28.51
N GLY A 289 12.77 9.38 28.23
CA GLY A 289 13.82 10.00 28.95
C GLY A 289 13.74 11.45 28.57
N SER A 290 12.87 12.11 29.22
CA SER A 290 12.93 13.53 29.23
C SER A 290 14.32 13.91 29.67
N GLY A 291 15.09 14.41 28.76
CA GLY A 291 16.37 15.01 29.09
C GLY A 291 17.54 14.10 29.31
N GLY A 292 17.42 12.85 29.12
CA GLY A 292 18.57 11.97 29.21
C GLY A 292 19.50 12.12 28.01
N SER A 293 20.75 12.30 28.25
CA SER A 293 21.79 12.14 27.27
C SER A 293 21.91 10.68 26.93
N GLY A 294 20.95 10.10 26.41
CA GLY A 294 20.99 8.73 26.03
C GLY A 294 21.56 8.60 24.65
N ALA A 295 22.49 7.68 24.48
CA ALA A 295 22.76 7.10 23.20
C ALA A 295 21.52 6.29 22.76
N GLY A 296 20.37 6.86 22.84
CA GLY A 296 19.14 6.21 22.46
C GLY A 296 19.02 6.15 20.98
N SER A 297 19.27 5.02 20.44
CA SER A 297 18.86 4.75 19.10
C SER A 297 17.33 4.69 19.09
N GLY A 298 16.70 5.60 18.48
CA GLY A 298 15.31 5.55 18.13
C GLY A 298 14.34 5.77 19.22
N GLY A 299 14.77 6.17 20.32
CA GLY A 299 13.86 6.64 21.31
C GLY A 299 13.18 7.92 20.85
N SER A 300 11.92 8.00 21.00
CA SER A 300 11.24 9.26 21.01
C SER A 300 11.68 10.04 22.21
N GLY A 301 12.93 10.21 22.34
CA GLY A 301 13.50 11.00 23.39
C GLY A 301 13.22 12.43 23.10
N SER A 302 12.32 12.97 23.77
CA SER A 302 12.17 14.41 23.77
C SER A 302 13.36 15.03 24.43
N GLY A 303 14.11 15.77 23.73
CA GLY A 303 15.19 16.57 24.25
C GLY A 303 16.49 15.87 24.57
N GLY A 304 16.65 14.66 24.20
CA GLY A 304 17.91 13.98 24.41
C GLY A 304 18.97 14.44 23.45
N SER A 305 20.12 14.81 23.95
CA SER A 305 21.33 14.92 23.15
C SER A 305 21.80 13.52 22.82
N GLY A 306 21.04 12.84 22.03
CA GLY A 306 21.41 11.53 21.65
C GLY A 306 22.34 11.55 20.47
N ALA A 307 23.44 10.91 20.60
CA ALA A 307 24.16 10.45 19.45
C ALA A 307 23.38 9.31 18.78
N GLY A 308 22.13 9.52 18.57
CA GLY A 308 21.28 8.55 17.95
C GLY A 308 21.42 8.59 16.47
N SER A 309 21.88 7.56 15.92
CA SER A 309 21.78 7.37 14.50
C SER A 309 20.31 7.24 14.13
N GLY A 310 19.77 8.22 13.49
CA GLY A 310 18.43 8.20 12.99
C GLY A 310 17.34 8.14 14.03
N GLY A 311 17.70 8.33 15.21
CA GLY A 311 16.73 8.41 16.24
C GLY A 311 15.83 9.59 16.01
N SER A 312 14.59 9.43 16.27
CA SER A 312 13.71 10.54 16.48
C SER A 312 14.02 11.20 17.79
N GLY A 313 15.26 11.42 18.03
CA GLY A 313 15.68 12.19 19.15
C GLY A 313 15.18 13.60 18.97
N SER A 314 14.06 13.86 19.52
CA SER A 314 13.52 15.17 19.42
C SER A 314 14.38 16.13 20.18
N GLY A 315 14.71 17.14 19.53
CA GLY A 315 15.44 18.24 20.16
C GLY A 315 16.83 17.92 20.62
N GLY A 316 17.27 16.72 20.33
CA GLY A 316 18.61 16.43 20.64
C GLY A 316 19.49 17.18 19.69
N SER A 317 20.35 17.99 20.24
CA SER A 317 21.54 18.36 19.52
C SER A 317 22.36 17.09 19.36
N GLY A 318 21.77 16.17 18.70
CA GLY A 318 22.44 14.97 18.41
C GLY A 318 23.44 15.25 17.33
N SER A 319 24.62 15.08 17.62
CA SER A 319 25.62 14.87 16.61
C SER A 319 25.44 13.48 16.03
N GLY A 320 24.24 13.07 15.85
CA GLY A 320 23.97 11.85 15.19
C GLY A 320 24.34 12.00 13.75
N SER A 321 25.22 11.17 13.33
CA SER A 321 25.46 11.03 11.92
C SER A 321 24.18 10.54 11.28
N GLY A 322 23.61 11.28 10.51
CA GLY A 322 22.32 10.98 9.93
C GLY A 322 21.18 11.35 10.84
N GLY A 323 21.52 11.74 11.96
CA GLY A 323 20.64 12.26 12.88
C GLY A 323 20.05 13.54 12.52
N SER A 324 20.36 13.88 11.36
CA SER A 324 19.74 15.00 10.86
C SER A 324 18.38 15.13 11.34
N GLY A 325 17.66 14.31 10.88
CA GLY A 325 16.30 14.41 11.15
C GLY A 325 16.00 14.40 12.59
N SER A 326 16.59 13.54 13.16
CA SER A 326 16.29 13.39 14.49
C SER A 326 16.63 14.50 15.29
N SER A 327 17.72 14.81 14.99
CA SER A 327 18.11 15.87 15.71
C SER A 327 17.11 16.85 15.81
N GLY A 328 16.65 16.93 14.93
CA GLY A 328 15.74 17.84 15.01
C GLY A 328 14.64 17.34 15.58
N GLY A 329 14.53 16.21 15.35
CA GLY A 329 13.29 15.92 15.37
C GLY A 329 12.57 17.13 14.96
N ALA A 330 11.48 17.13 15.33
CA ALA A 330 10.79 18.34 15.30
C ALA A 330 11.59 19.40 15.99
N GLY A 331 12.59 19.00 16.56
CA GLY A 331 13.55 19.92 16.93
C GLY A 331 13.90 20.70 15.73
N SER A 332 13.07 21.54 15.55
CA SER A 332 13.22 22.56 14.63
C SER A 332 14.69 22.85 14.45
N GLY A 333 15.13 22.59 13.36
CA GLY A 333 16.41 23.08 12.98
C GLY A 333 17.57 22.30 13.40
N GLY A 334 17.38 21.09 13.62
CA GLY A 334 18.52 20.31 13.44
C GLY A 334 19.06 20.51 12.06
N SER A 335 19.72 21.59 11.87
CA SER A 335 20.61 21.70 10.76
C SER A 335 21.64 20.64 10.93
N GLY A 336 21.27 19.50 10.55
CA GLY A 336 22.21 18.51 10.25
C GLY A 336 23.07 19.03 9.13
N SER A 337 24.10 19.65 9.44
CA SER A 337 25.18 19.81 8.53
C SER A 337 25.74 18.43 8.33
N GLY A 338 25.05 17.69 7.51
CA GLY A 338 25.67 16.56 6.92
C GLY A 338 26.84 17.11 6.12
N SER A 339 28.00 16.98 6.67
CA SER A 339 29.18 17.08 5.89
C SER A 339 29.07 15.99 4.86
N GLY A 340 28.62 16.36 3.71
CA GLY A 340 28.74 15.53 2.53
C GLY A 340 30.19 15.17 2.43
N GLY A 341 30.47 13.91 2.64
CA GLY A 341 31.76 13.38 2.39
C GLY A 341 32.05 13.71 0.93
N SER A 342 32.98 14.57 0.73
CA SER A 342 33.62 14.76 -0.54
C SER A 342 34.16 13.41 -0.94
N GLY A 343 33.49 12.75 -1.85
CA GLY A 343 34.02 11.57 -2.52
C GLY A 343 35.32 11.97 -3.19
N GLY A 344 36.37 11.58 -2.59
CA GLY A 344 37.68 11.76 -3.18
C GLY A 344 37.73 11.06 -4.51
N PRO A 345 38.40 11.64 -5.48
CA PRO A 345 38.65 10.98 -6.73
C PRO A 345 39.45 9.73 -6.49
N GLY A 346 38.89 8.59 -6.76
CA GLY A 346 39.61 7.32 -6.78
C GLY A 346 40.78 7.40 -7.77
N PRO A 347 41.93 6.87 -7.40
CA PRO A 347 43.07 6.85 -8.32
C PRO A 347 42.73 5.98 -9.51
N GLY A 348 42.72 6.59 -10.68
CA GLY A 348 42.63 5.89 -11.95
C GLY A 348 43.81 4.95 -12.12
N GLY A 349 43.53 3.65 -12.05
CA GLY A 349 44.51 2.64 -12.45
C GLY A 349 44.60 2.58 -13.97
N GLY A 350 45.59 3.20 -14.51
CA GLY A 350 46.05 2.97 -15.85
C GLY A 350 46.64 1.59 -16.00
N GLY A 351 46.05 0.72 -16.77
CA GLY A 351 46.60 -0.53 -17.20
C GLY A 351 46.93 -0.47 -18.67
N GLY A 352 48.20 -0.34 -18.94
CA GLY A 352 48.77 -0.34 -20.25
C GLY A 352 48.73 -1.66 -20.95
N GLY A 353 48.64 -1.58 -22.18
CA GLY A 353 49.03 -2.14 -23.36
C GLY A 353 49.91 -3.40 -23.40
N GLY A 354 49.75 -4.14 -24.40
CA GLY A 354 50.64 -5.18 -24.86
C GLY A 354 50.05 -5.97 -26.00
N ASN A 355 50.39 -5.51 -27.15
CA ASN A 355 50.46 -6.32 -28.36
C ASN A 355 51.59 -7.31 -28.31
N PRO A 356 51.75 -8.31 -29.15
CA PRO A 356 51.35 -8.32 -30.59
C PRO A 356 50.29 -9.34 -30.99
#